data_602322da273175fa7c132d3e886d5f74
#
_entry.id   602322da273175fa7c132d3e886d5f74
#
_cell.length_a   1.000
_cell.length_b   1.000
_cell.length_c   1.000
_cell.angle_alpha   90.00
_cell.angle_beta   90.00
_cell.angle_gamma   90.00
#
_symmetry.space_group_name_H-M   'P 1'
#
loop_
_entity.id
_entity.type
_entity.pdbx_description
1 polymer ?
#
loop_
_entity_poly.entity_id
_entity_poly.type
_entity_poly.pdbx_seq_one_letter_code
_entity_poly.pdbx_strand_id
1 'polypeptide(L)'
;MTGKVTISEVSPRDGIQSITGDFVPTEVKIALIQALYDAGLRRMEIGSFVSPKAIPQMADTAAVLAFTKTLPGLESTVLVPNRRGFDAAIAGGAERLGFFMSATAGHNKANLNRTREESFAELASLVRDTPKGTLIRFNLSCVFHCPFDGVVEDAEALDWVERIVALNPDMEIALADTTGNASPDQVRRVFEKAHAAWGHRFAFHGHDTYGMGVANVAAAYEAGCRVIDSAAGGIGGCPVAPGASPS
;
A
#
# COMPACT_ATOMS: atom_id res chain seq x y z
N MET A 1 24.25 10.41 3.07
CA MET A 1 23.59 10.37 1.73
C MET A 1 22.33 11.21 1.77
N THR A 2 22.30 12.36 1.10
CA THR A 2 21.13 13.26 1.04
C THR A 2 20.37 12.95 -0.24
N GLY A 3 19.40 12.01 -0.18
CA GLY A 3 18.53 11.69 -1.31
C GLY A 3 17.14 12.32 -1.12
N LYS A 4 16.52 12.76 -2.22
CA LYS A 4 15.14 13.24 -2.21
C LYS A 4 14.20 12.08 -1.84
N VAL A 5 13.26 12.31 -0.93
CA VAL A 5 12.20 11.35 -0.55
C VAL A 5 10.93 11.69 -1.33
N THR A 6 10.25 10.67 -1.81
CA THR A 6 8.90 10.77 -2.34
C THR A 6 7.91 10.40 -1.24
N ILE A 7 7.03 11.31 -0.88
CA ILE A 7 5.90 11.02 0.00
C ILE A 7 4.76 10.48 -0.87
N SER A 8 4.23 9.33 -0.50
CA SER A 8 3.01 8.73 -1.06
C SER A 8 1.90 8.90 -0.04
N GLU A 9 0.97 9.78 -0.32
CA GLU A 9 -0.13 10.10 0.58
C GLU A 9 -1.23 9.03 0.48
N VAL A 10 -1.56 8.39 1.61
CA VAL A 10 -2.51 7.28 1.64
C VAL A 10 -3.82 7.59 2.37
N SER A 11 -3.96 8.78 2.97
CA SER A 11 -5.19 9.14 3.70
C SER A 11 -6.47 9.08 2.86
N PRO A 12 -6.47 9.41 1.54
CA PRO A 12 -7.70 9.34 0.77
C PRO A 12 -8.23 7.90 0.59
N ARG A 13 -7.34 6.89 0.68
CA ARG A 13 -7.73 5.47 0.64
C ARG A 13 -7.65 4.84 2.02
N ASP A 14 -6.46 4.71 2.59
CA ASP A 14 -6.20 4.00 3.84
C ASP A 14 -6.86 4.69 5.02
N GLY A 15 -6.75 6.00 5.07
CA GLY A 15 -7.39 6.83 6.08
C GLY A 15 -8.90 6.70 6.07
N ILE A 16 -9.52 6.83 4.90
CA ILE A 16 -10.99 6.85 4.77
C ILE A 16 -11.59 5.46 4.89
N GLN A 17 -10.94 4.40 4.37
CA GLN A 17 -11.52 3.04 4.36
C GLN A 17 -11.86 2.51 5.75
N SER A 18 -11.14 2.94 6.77
CA SER A 18 -11.31 2.49 8.16
C SER A 18 -12.38 3.28 8.92
N ILE A 19 -12.91 4.36 8.35
CA ILE A 19 -13.96 5.16 8.99
C ILE A 19 -15.24 4.33 9.09
N THR A 20 -15.68 4.13 10.33
CA THR A 20 -16.95 3.47 10.64
C THR A 20 -18.08 4.48 10.72
N GLY A 21 -19.31 4.07 10.36
CA GLY A 21 -20.48 4.91 10.38
C GLY A 21 -20.91 5.35 8.97
N ASP A 22 -21.31 6.61 8.83
CA ASP A 22 -21.84 7.12 7.58
C ASP A 22 -20.80 7.13 6.44
N PHE A 23 -21.29 6.97 5.22
CA PHE A 23 -20.47 7.08 4.04
C PHE A 23 -19.88 8.48 3.92
N VAL A 24 -18.57 8.59 3.79
CA VAL A 24 -17.89 9.86 3.52
C VAL A 24 -18.24 10.30 2.10
N PRO A 25 -18.93 11.43 1.91
CA PRO A 25 -19.38 11.89 0.60
C PRO A 25 -18.22 12.03 -0.40
N THR A 26 -18.48 11.75 -1.66
CA THR A 26 -17.49 11.84 -2.75
C THR A 26 -16.85 13.22 -2.83
N GLU A 27 -17.65 14.28 -2.66
CA GLU A 27 -17.18 15.67 -2.66
C GLU A 27 -16.20 15.98 -1.52
N VAL A 28 -16.35 15.32 -0.37
CA VAL A 28 -15.41 15.47 0.76
C VAL A 28 -14.08 14.81 0.44
N LYS A 29 -14.09 13.62 -0.18
CA LYS A 29 -12.88 12.93 -0.65
C LYS A 29 -12.15 13.75 -1.72
N ILE A 30 -12.89 14.29 -2.67
CA ILE A 30 -12.38 15.19 -3.70
C ILE A 30 -11.75 16.45 -3.08
N ALA A 31 -12.42 17.06 -2.11
CA ALA A 31 -11.90 18.24 -1.42
C ALA A 31 -10.61 17.93 -0.65
N LEU A 32 -10.52 16.76 0.01
CA LEU A 32 -9.29 16.30 0.65
C LEU A 32 -8.15 16.15 -0.37
N ILE A 33 -8.40 15.44 -1.46
CA ILE A 33 -7.39 15.24 -2.52
C ILE A 33 -6.94 16.57 -3.12
N GLN A 34 -7.87 17.49 -3.36
CA GLN A 34 -7.53 18.83 -3.87
C GLN A 34 -6.65 19.60 -2.87
N ALA A 35 -6.99 19.59 -1.59
CA ALA A 35 -6.20 20.27 -0.56
C ALA A 35 -4.78 19.69 -0.45
N LEU A 36 -4.64 18.36 -0.51
CA LEU A 36 -3.35 17.67 -0.51
C LEU A 36 -2.53 18.02 -1.76
N TYR A 37 -3.20 18.08 -2.92
CA TYR A 37 -2.55 18.50 -4.18
C TYR A 37 -2.08 19.95 -4.12
N ASP A 38 -2.89 20.86 -3.58
CA ASP A 38 -2.56 22.27 -3.42
C ASP A 38 -1.42 22.48 -2.40
N ALA A 39 -1.32 21.60 -1.39
CA ALA A 39 -0.20 21.54 -0.46
C ALA A 39 1.12 21.02 -1.11
N GLY A 40 1.09 20.60 -2.38
CA GLY A 40 2.28 20.19 -3.12
C GLY A 40 2.49 18.68 -3.22
N LEU A 41 1.61 17.85 -2.66
CA LEU A 41 1.70 16.40 -2.83
C LEU A 41 1.35 16.02 -4.27
N ARG A 42 2.13 15.09 -4.84
CA ARG A 42 1.99 14.68 -6.25
C ARG A 42 1.86 13.17 -6.41
N ARG A 43 1.75 12.44 -5.31
CA ARG A 43 1.56 11.00 -5.33
C ARG A 43 0.58 10.59 -4.25
N MET A 44 -0.51 9.94 -4.64
CA MET A 44 -1.60 9.60 -3.71
C MET A 44 -2.20 8.24 -4.02
N GLU A 45 -2.55 7.49 -2.98
CA GLU A 45 -3.42 6.33 -3.08
C GLU A 45 -4.86 6.80 -2.83
N ILE A 46 -5.68 6.81 -3.89
CA ILE A 46 -6.93 7.60 -3.92
C ILE A 46 -8.20 6.77 -3.72
N GLY A 47 -8.09 5.46 -3.71
CA GLY A 47 -9.24 4.58 -3.55
C GLY A 47 -8.92 3.12 -3.81
N SER A 48 -9.94 2.28 -3.76
CA SER A 48 -9.82 0.84 -3.98
C SER A 48 -11.03 0.32 -4.77
N PHE A 49 -10.78 -0.49 -5.79
CA PHE A 49 -11.82 -1.22 -6.52
C PHE A 49 -12.22 -2.52 -5.82
N VAL A 50 -12.27 -2.46 -4.49
CA VAL A 50 -12.82 -3.53 -3.64
C VAL A 50 -14.35 -3.56 -3.75
N SER A 51 -14.95 -4.69 -3.34
CA SER A 51 -16.41 -4.78 -3.28
C SER A 51 -17.00 -3.73 -2.33
N PRO A 52 -17.95 -2.88 -2.77
CA PRO A 52 -18.64 -1.92 -1.89
C PRO A 52 -19.37 -2.56 -0.71
N LYS A 53 -19.69 -3.86 -0.80
CA LYS A 53 -20.25 -4.62 0.33
C LYS A 53 -19.22 -4.90 1.42
N ALA A 54 -17.94 -5.02 1.04
CA ALA A 54 -16.86 -5.26 1.99
C ALA A 54 -16.35 -3.94 2.59
N ILE A 55 -16.15 -2.92 1.75
CA ILE A 55 -15.68 -1.59 2.18
C ILE A 55 -16.57 -0.53 1.52
N PRO A 56 -17.69 -0.15 2.15
CA PRO A 56 -18.63 0.84 1.60
C PRO A 56 -17.97 2.19 1.28
N GLN A 57 -17.00 2.59 2.09
CA GLN A 57 -16.27 3.85 1.91
C GLN A 57 -15.54 3.98 0.55
N MET A 58 -15.29 2.86 -0.13
CA MET A 58 -14.59 2.84 -1.43
C MET A 58 -15.53 2.70 -2.63
N ALA A 59 -16.85 2.79 -2.42
CA ALA A 59 -17.85 2.56 -3.47
C ALA A 59 -17.76 3.55 -4.65
N ASP A 60 -17.24 4.74 -4.41
CA ASP A 60 -17.13 5.86 -5.34
C ASP A 60 -15.74 6.03 -5.98
N THR A 61 -14.85 5.04 -5.81
CA THR A 61 -13.47 5.11 -6.31
C THR A 61 -13.38 5.51 -7.80
N ALA A 62 -14.32 5.08 -8.63
CA ALA A 62 -14.34 5.47 -10.05
C ALA A 62 -14.56 6.98 -10.25
N ALA A 63 -15.42 7.60 -9.45
CA ALA A 63 -15.66 9.04 -9.50
C ALA A 63 -14.44 9.83 -8.98
N VAL A 64 -13.84 9.37 -7.90
CA VAL A 64 -12.61 9.95 -7.34
C VAL A 64 -11.46 9.85 -8.37
N LEU A 65 -11.28 8.69 -9.01
CA LEU A 65 -10.28 8.50 -10.07
C LEU A 65 -10.51 9.45 -11.25
N ALA A 66 -11.76 9.62 -11.68
CA ALA A 66 -12.08 10.54 -12.77
C ALA A 66 -11.70 11.99 -12.43
N PHE A 67 -11.91 12.41 -11.17
CA PHE A 67 -11.48 13.73 -10.70
C PHE A 67 -9.96 13.85 -10.69
N THR A 68 -9.22 12.87 -10.15
CA THR A 68 -7.76 12.96 -10.04
C THR A 68 -7.06 13.09 -11.38
N LYS A 69 -7.65 12.60 -12.47
CA LYS A 69 -7.15 12.77 -13.84
C LYS A 69 -7.21 14.23 -14.33
N THR A 70 -7.94 15.09 -13.66
CA THR A 70 -7.98 16.54 -13.95
C THR A 70 -6.83 17.31 -13.27
N LEU A 71 -6.03 16.65 -12.41
CA LEU A 71 -4.95 17.27 -11.65
C LEU A 71 -3.60 16.99 -12.33
N PRO A 72 -2.98 17.96 -13.01
CA PRO A 72 -1.74 17.73 -13.75
C PRO A 72 -0.58 17.24 -12.89
N GLY A 73 0.06 16.15 -13.32
CA GLY A 73 1.23 15.59 -12.64
C GLY A 73 0.93 14.86 -11.33
N LEU A 74 -0.35 14.60 -11.02
CA LEU A 74 -0.70 13.74 -9.91
C LEU A 74 -0.58 12.27 -10.31
N GLU A 75 0.26 11.52 -9.60
CA GLU A 75 0.35 10.06 -9.68
C GLU A 75 -0.72 9.44 -8.76
N SER A 76 -1.84 9.00 -9.35
CA SER A 76 -2.94 8.37 -8.61
C SER A 76 -2.81 6.86 -8.62
N THR A 77 -2.74 6.24 -7.44
CA THR A 77 -2.78 4.78 -7.27
C THR A 77 -4.18 4.35 -6.82
N VAL A 78 -4.70 3.28 -7.39
CA VAL A 78 -5.92 2.61 -6.92
C VAL A 78 -5.61 1.17 -6.53
N LEU A 79 -6.12 0.72 -5.38
CA LEU A 79 -5.98 -0.68 -4.98
C LEU A 79 -6.89 -1.59 -5.78
N VAL A 80 -6.36 -2.77 -6.12
CA VAL A 80 -7.02 -3.79 -6.94
C VAL A 80 -6.92 -5.14 -6.23
N PRO A 81 -8.00 -5.64 -5.62
CA PRO A 81 -7.97 -6.88 -4.84
C PRO A 81 -8.14 -8.16 -5.68
N ASN A 82 -8.65 -8.07 -6.90
CA ASN A 82 -9.01 -9.20 -7.74
C ASN A 82 -9.29 -8.81 -9.19
N ARG A 83 -9.58 -9.80 -10.04
CA ARG A 83 -9.88 -9.60 -11.47
C ARG A 83 -10.98 -8.56 -11.72
N ARG A 84 -12.08 -8.61 -10.98
CA ARG A 84 -13.19 -7.64 -11.19
C ARG A 84 -12.74 -6.21 -10.89
N GLY A 85 -11.98 -6.01 -9.82
CA GLY A 85 -11.42 -4.69 -9.49
C GLY A 85 -10.41 -4.23 -10.53
N PHE A 86 -9.60 -5.16 -11.06
CA PHE A 86 -8.66 -4.89 -12.14
C PHE A 86 -9.36 -4.39 -13.41
N ASP A 87 -10.38 -5.11 -13.87
CA ASP A 87 -11.12 -4.75 -15.08
C ASP A 87 -11.79 -3.37 -14.92
N ALA A 88 -12.32 -3.08 -13.73
CA ALA A 88 -12.92 -1.78 -13.42
C ALA A 88 -11.88 -0.65 -13.37
N ALA A 89 -10.69 -0.90 -12.80
CA ALA A 89 -9.60 0.07 -12.75
C ALA A 89 -9.09 0.41 -14.15
N ILE A 90 -8.88 -0.61 -14.98
CA ILE A 90 -8.45 -0.43 -16.38
C ILE A 90 -9.52 0.32 -17.18
N ALA A 91 -10.80 -0.06 -17.06
CA ALA A 91 -11.91 0.65 -17.72
C ALA A 91 -12.02 2.11 -17.26
N GLY A 92 -11.70 2.42 -16.00
CA GLY A 92 -11.61 3.78 -15.46
C GLY A 92 -10.38 4.54 -15.92
N GLY A 93 -9.44 3.89 -16.62
CA GLY A 93 -8.20 4.48 -17.10
C GLY A 93 -7.22 4.78 -15.98
N ALA A 94 -7.11 3.90 -15.00
CA ALA A 94 -6.09 3.98 -13.96
C ALA A 94 -4.69 3.81 -14.57
N GLU A 95 -3.78 4.72 -14.23
CA GLU A 95 -2.40 4.73 -14.74
C GLU A 95 -1.44 4.02 -13.77
N ARG A 96 -1.86 3.78 -12.52
CA ARG A 96 -1.10 3.07 -11.50
C ARG A 96 -2.01 2.17 -10.68
N LEU A 97 -1.66 0.88 -10.63
CA LEU A 97 -2.39 -0.15 -9.91
C LEU A 97 -1.65 -0.56 -8.64
N GLY A 98 -2.35 -0.65 -7.53
CA GLY A 98 -1.87 -1.18 -6.27
C GLY A 98 -2.37 -2.61 -6.06
N PHE A 99 -1.49 -3.61 -6.17
CA PHE A 99 -1.78 -4.98 -5.76
C PHE A 99 -1.33 -5.21 -4.33
N PHE A 100 -1.92 -6.18 -3.64
CA PHE A 100 -1.54 -6.47 -2.27
C PHE A 100 -1.79 -7.92 -1.87
N MET A 101 -0.94 -8.43 -1.01
CA MET A 101 -1.11 -9.68 -0.27
C MET A 101 -0.33 -9.60 1.05
N SER A 102 -0.44 -10.62 1.88
CA SER A 102 0.32 -10.70 3.12
C SER A 102 1.49 -11.69 3.02
N ALA A 103 2.59 -11.36 3.68
CA ALA A 103 3.71 -12.28 3.88
C ALA A 103 3.31 -13.50 4.75
N THR A 104 2.24 -13.37 5.55
CA THR A 104 1.83 -14.39 6.52
C THR A 104 0.50 -15.05 6.16
N ALA A 105 0.34 -16.30 6.57
CA ALA A 105 -0.82 -17.11 6.22
C ALA A 105 -2.09 -16.64 6.95
N GLY A 106 -1.98 -16.34 8.24
CA GLY A 106 -3.11 -15.92 9.06
C GLY A 106 -3.72 -14.61 8.59
N HIS A 107 -2.89 -13.58 8.38
CA HIS A 107 -3.39 -12.30 7.89
C HIS A 107 -3.90 -12.39 6.45
N ASN A 108 -3.22 -13.13 5.57
CA ASN A 108 -3.68 -13.30 4.19
C ASN A 108 -5.06 -13.95 4.14
N LYS A 109 -5.28 -14.98 4.98
CA LYS A 109 -6.58 -15.65 5.09
C LYS A 109 -7.65 -14.72 5.64
N ALA A 110 -7.35 -13.93 6.66
CA ALA A 110 -8.29 -13.00 7.26
C ALA A 110 -8.68 -11.86 6.30
N ASN A 111 -7.70 -11.32 5.56
CA ASN A 111 -7.88 -10.17 4.68
C ASN A 111 -8.47 -10.53 3.31
N LEU A 112 -8.02 -11.62 2.69
CA LEU A 112 -8.39 -11.99 1.33
C LEU A 112 -9.23 -13.27 1.25
N ASN A 113 -9.44 -13.96 2.36
CA ASN A 113 -10.09 -15.27 2.45
C ASN A 113 -9.45 -16.35 1.55
N ARG A 114 -8.14 -16.28 1.33
CA ARG A 114 -7.34 -17.15 0.46
C ARG A 114 -6.04 -17.55 1.13
N THR A 115 -5.45 -18.63 0.63
CA THR A 115 -4.05 -18.95 0.93
C THR A 115 -3.12 -17.94 0.27
N ARG A 116 -1.88 -17.83 0.76
CA ARG A 116 -0.85 -16.97 0.12
C ARG A 116 -0.59 -17.38 -1.32
N GLU A 117 -0.53 -18.68 -1.60
CA GLU A 117 -0.30 -19.19 -2.95
C GLU A 117 -1.43 -18.84 -3.93
N GLU A 118 -2.69 -18.98 -3.50
CA GLU A 118 -3.84 -18.58 -4.31
C GLU A 118 -3.84 -17.09 -4.59
N SER A 119 -3.51 -16.26 -3.59
CA SER A 119 -3.39 -14.80 -3.76
C SER A 119 -2.27 -14.46 -4.73
N PHE A 120 -1.08 -15.06 -4.55
CA PHE A 120 0.05 -14.84 -5.44
C PHE A 120 -0.24 -15.25 -6.88
N ALA A 121 -0.86 -16.40 -7.09
CA ALA A 121 -1.21 -16.88 -8.43
C ALA A 121 -2.18 -15.94 -9.17
N GLU A 122 -3.22 -15.44 -8.47
CA GLU A 122 -4.13 -14.44 -9.06
C GLU A 122 -3.39 -13.15 -9.37
N LEU A 123 -2.65 -12.59 -8.42
CA LEU A 123 -1.91 -11.34 -8.61
C LEU A 123 -0.86 -11.46 -9.74
N ALA A 124 -0.17 -12.60 -9.83
CA ALA A 124 0.74 -12.87 -10.95
C ALA A 124 0.03 -12.85 -12.31
N SER A 125 -1.21 -13.34 -12.38
CA SER A 125 -2.02 -13.20 -13.60
C SER A 125 -2.37 -11.74 -13.90
N LEU A 126 -2.77 -10.96 -12.89
CA LEU A 126 -3.11 -9.55 -13.07
C LEU A 126 -1.90 -8.71 -13.50
N VAL A 127 -0.73 -8.99 -12.92
CA VAL A 127 0.53 -8.35 -13.33
C VAL A 127 0.84 -8.61 -14.81
N ARG A 128 0.69 -9.85 -15.26
CA ARG A 128 0.89 -10.19 -16.70
C ARG A 128 -0.09 -9.51 -17.63
N ASP A 129 -1.34 -9.34 -17.18
CA ASP A 129 -2.42 -8.75 -17.98
C ASP A 129 -2.42 -7.21 -17.92
N THR A 130 -1.55 -6.62 -17.08
CA THR A 130 -1.45 -5.16 -16.95
C THR A 130 -0.94 -4.53 -18.26
N PRO A 131 -1.66 -3.56 -18.82
CA PRO A 131 -1.26 -2.90 -20.06
C PRO A 131 0.12 -2.24 -19.95
N LYS A 132 0.88 -2.25 -21.04
CA LYS A 132 2.17 -1.53 -21.10
C LYS A 132 1.96 -0.04 -20.81
N GLY A 133 2.83 0.49 -19.95
CA GLY A 133 2.76 1.89 -19.52
C GLY A 133 1.96 2.11 -18.23
N THR A 134 1.14 1.13 -17.81
CA THR A 134 0.51 1.19 -16.49
C THR A 134 1.54 0.82 -15.42
N LEU A 135 1.71 1.69 -14.43
CA LEU A 135 2.62 1.46 -13.32
C LEU A 135 2.02 0.47 -12.32
N ILE A 136 2.88 -0.28 -11.66
CA ILE A 136 2.45 -1.25 -10.64
C ILE A 136 3.16 -0.95 -9.33
N ARG A 137 2.38 -0.92 -8.25
CA ARG A 137 2.85 -1.00 -6.87
C ARG A 137 2.33 -2.30 -6.26
N PHE A 138 3.20 -3.04 -5.61
CA PHE A 138 2.84 -4.25 -4.88
C PHE A 138 3.03 -4.02 -3.37
N ASN A 139 1.94 -4.10 -2.60
CA ASN A 139 1.98 -3.91 -1.16
C ASN A 139 2.06 -5.28 -0.47
N LEU A 140 3.17 -5.56 0.20
CA LEU A 140 3.36 -6.77 1.00
C LEU A 140 3.10 -6.44 2.47
N SER A 141 1.96 -6.88 2.98
CA SER A 141 1.54 -6.67 4.38
C SER A 141 2.23 -7.64 5.33
N CYS A 142 2.30 -7.27 6.61
CA CYS A 142 2.88 -8.09 7.69
C CYS A 142 4.31 -8.58 7.41
N VAL A 143 5.17 -7.67 6.95
CA VAL A 143 6.59 -8.00 6.69
C VAL A 143 7.36 -8.23 7.98
N PHE A 144 6.97 -7.59 9.07
CA PHE A 144 7.71 -7.57 10.34
C PHE A 144 6.98 -8.30 11.46
N HIS A 145 5.68 -8.10 11.55
CA HIS A 145 4.82 -8.70 12.57
C HIS A 145 3.41 -8.92 12.01
N CYS A 146 2.79 -10.01 12.44
CA CYS A 146 1.43 -10.40 12.06
C CYS A 146 0.54 -10.48 13.30
N PRO A 147 -0.69 -9.94 13.27
CA PRO A 147 -1.60 -10.02 14.40
C PRO A 147 -2.09 -11.44 14.69
N PHE A 148 -1.91 -12.39 13.76
CA PHE A 148 -2.32 -13.80 13.87
C PHE A 148 -1.13 -14.73 14.09
N ASP A 149 -0.02 -14.49 13.39
CA ASP A 149 1.12 -15.41 13.33
C ASP A 149 2.32 -14.91 14.16
N GLY A 150 2.25 -13.69 14.72
CA GLY A 150 3.31 -13.12 15.57
C GLY A 150 4.47 -12.51 14.78
N VAL A 151 5.68 -12.64 15.32
CA VAL A 151 6.90 -12.10 14.68
C VAL A 151 7.16 -12.84 13.37
N VAL A 152 7.48 -12.07 12.32
CA VAL A 152 7.81 -12.61 10.99
C VAL A 152 9.32 -12.61 10.82
N GLU A 153 9.86 -13.76 10.47
CA GLU A 153 11.30 -13.90 10.19
C GLU A 153 11.65 -13.19 8.89
N ASP A 154 12.77 -12.48 8.87
CA ASP A 154 13.26 -11.78 7.69
C ASP A 154 13.28 -12.67 6.44
N ALA A 155 13.72 -13.94 6.61
CA ALA A 155 13.84 -14.89 5.51
C ALA A 155 12.46 -15.21 4.87
N GLU A 156 11.40 -15.36 5.69
CA GLU A 156 10.05 -15.61 5.18
C GLU A 156 9.52 -14.42 4.38
N ALA A 157 9.69 -13.21 4.90
CA ALA A 157 9.27 -12.00 4.20
C ALA A 157 10.05 -11.79 2.89
N LEU A 158 11.36 -12.00 2.91
CA LEU A 158 12.21 -11.80 1.74
C LEU A 158 12.03 -12.87 0.66
N ASP A 159 11.64 -14.11 1.01
CA ASP A 159 11.22 -15.13 0.04
C ASP A 159 10.02 -14.65 -0.80
N TRP A 160 9.03 -14.03 -0.16
CA TRP A 160 7.93 -13.43 -0.89
C TRP A 160 8.35 -12.24 -1.74
N VAL A 161 9.27 -11.40 -1.25
CA VAL A 161 9.82 -10.29 -2.03
C VAL A 161 10.51 -10.80 -3.30
N GLU A 162 11.33 -11.85 -3.19
CA GLU A 162 11.98 -12.48 -4.35
C GLU A 162 10.99 -12.94 -5.40
N ARG A 163 9.94 -13.64 -4.98
CA ARG A 163 8.88 -14.12 -5.87
C ARG A 163 8.12 -12.99 -6.53
N ILE A 164 7.85 -11.90 -5.80
CA ILE A 164 7.16 -10.71 -6.31
C ILE A 164 8.04 -9.98 -7.33
N VAL A 165 9.31 -9.75 -7.03
CA VAL A 165 10.28 -9.13 -7.95
C VAL A 165 10.37 -9.91 -9.26
N ALA A 166 10.32 -11.25 -9.19
CA ALA A 166 10.36 -12.09 -10.38
C ALA A 166 9.15 -11.93 -11.32
N LEU A 167 8.02 -11.38 -10.85
CA LEU A 167 6.86 -11.11 -11.70
C LEU A 167 7.10 -9.94 -12.65
N ASN A 168 7.70 -8.88 -12.15
CA ASN A 168 8.03 -7.68 -12.92
C ASN A 168 9.08 -6.85 -12.16
N PRO A 169 10.32 -6.76 -12.63
CA PRO A 169 11.40 -6.06 -11.94
C PRO A 169 11.21 -4.53 -11.86
N ASP A 170 10.29 -3.96 -12.63
CA ASP A 170 10.01 -2.52 -12.66
C ASP A 170 8.92 -2.10 -11.65
N MET A 171 8.30 -3.07 -10.95
CA MET A 171 7.31 -2.75 -9.92
C MET A 171 7.96 -2.05 -8.72
N GLU A 172 7.21 -1.15 -8.12
CA GLU A 172 7.48 -0.69 -6.76
C GLU A 172 6.91 -1.69 -5.76
N ILE A 173 7.67 -2.03 -4.72
CA ILE A 173 7.23 -2.94 -3.66
C ILE A 173 7.23 -2.18 -2.33
N ALA A 174 6.05 -2.07 -1.72
CA ALA A 174 5.91 -1.52 -0.38
C ALA A 174 6.01 -2.65 0.66
N LEU A 175 6.94 -2.50 1.57
CA LEU A 175 7.12 -3.38 2.72
C LEU A 175 6.39 -2.76 3.91
N ALA A 176 5.35 -3.45 4.41
CA ALA A 176 4.45 -2.86 5.39
C ALA A 176 4.66 -3.40 6.81
N ASP A 177 4.83 -2.47 7.74
CA ASP A 177 4.62 -2.69 9.17
C ASP A 177 3.13 -2.50 9.51
N THR A 178 2.35 -3.50 9.15
CA THR A 178 0.88 -3.47 9.23
C THR A 178 0.36 -3.29 10.65
N THR A 179 1.12 -3.74 11.65
CA THR A 179 0.74 -3.68 13.06
C THR A 179 1.40 -2.55 13.83
N GLY A 180 2.41 -1.90 13.25
CA GLY A 180 3.23 -0.89 13.93
C GLY A 180 4.15 -1.49 15.00
N ASN A 181 4.41 -2.80 14.96
CA ASN A 181 5.24 -3.51 15.94
C ASN A 181 6.72 -3.64 15.54
N ALA A 182 7.09 -3.19 14.36
CA ALA A 182 8.48 -3.27 13.92
C ALA A 182 9.40 -2.39 14.78
N SER A 183 10.61 -2.87 15.03
CA SER A 183 11.69 -2.05 15.57
C SER A 183 12.52 -1.41 14.45
N PRO A 184 13.16 -0.24 14.70
CA PRO A 184 14.03 0.39 13.71
C PRO A 184 15.16 -0.53 13.20
N ASP A 185 15.70 -1.37 14.06
CA ASP A 185 16.76 -2.32 13.68
C ASP A 185 16.23 -3.41 12.74
N GLN A 186 15.01 -3.89 12.97
CA GLN A 186 14.38 -4.86 12.09
C GLN A 186 14.06 -4.24 10.72
N VAL A 187 13.52 -3.02 10.70
CA VAL A 187 13.25 -2.27 9.47
C VAL A 187 14.55 -2.05 8.68
N ARG A 188 15.59 -1.51 9.33
CA ARG A 188 16.90 -1.31 8.69
C ARG A 188 17.43 -2.60 8.06
N ARG A 189 17.46 -3.68 8.82
CA ARG A 189 18.00 -4.98 8.38
C ARG A 189 17.25 -5.55 7.18
N VAL A 190 15.92 -5.48 7.17
CA VAL A 190 15.10 -5.97 6.05
C VAL A 190 15.34 -5.14 4.79
N PHE A 191 15.34 -3.80 4.90
CA PHE A 191 15.58 -2.92 3.76
C PHE A 191 17.02 -3.05 3.21
N GLU A 192 18.04 -3.17 4.07
CA GLU A 192 19.42 -3.41 3.63
C GLU A 192 19.54 -4.71 2.82
N LYS A 193 18.93 -5.81 3.32
CA LYS A 193 18.91 -7.10 2.61
C LYS A 193 18.17 -7.00 1.28
N ALA A 194 17.00 -6.36 1.27
CA ALA A 194 16.20 -6.20 0.06
C ALA A 194 16.96 -5.38 -1.01
N HIS A 195 17.55 -4.26 -0.64
CA HIS A 195 18.33 -3.43 -1.55
C HIS A 195 19.60 -4.13 -2.05
N ALA A 196 20.29 -4.87 -1.19
CA ALA A 196 21.50 -5.62 -1.58
C ALA A 196 21.16 -6.74 -2.58
N ALA A 197 20.01 -7.40 -2.42
CA ALA A 197 19.64 -8.53 -3.27
C ALA A 197 19.06 -8.09 -4.62
N TRP A 198 18.22 -7.06 -4.63
CA TRP A 198 17.43 -6.73 -5.84
C TRP A 198 17.62 -5.29 -6.32
N GLY A 199 18.28 -4.41 -5.56
CA GLY A 199 18.44 -3.00 -5.94
C GLY A 199 17.13 -2.33 -6.36
N HIS A 200 15.99 -2.92 -5.99
CA HIS A 200 14.68 -2.56 -6.45
C HIS A 200 14.16 -1.34 -5.70
N ARG A 201 13.20 -0.65 -6.31
CA ARG A 201 12.54 0.50 -5.65
C ARG A 201 11.57 0.00 -4.59
N PHE A 202 12.01 0.02 -3.34
CA PHE A 202 11.16 -0.31 -2.20
C PHE A 202 10.56 0.95 -1.58
N ALA A 203 9.31 0.81 -1.11
CA ALA A 203 8.61 1.80 -0.31
C ALA A 203 8.42 1.26 1.11
N PHE A 204 8.35 2.15 2.09
CA PHE A 204 7.99 1.80 3.46
C PHE A 204 6.58 2.31 3.76
N HIS A 205 5.73 1.41 4.24
CA HIS A 205 4.41 1.70 4.79
C HIS A 205 4.41 1.28 6.26
N GLY A 206 4.32 2.24 7.16
CA GLY A 206 4.48 1.96 8.59
C GLY A 206 3.39 2.61 9.42
N HIS A 207 2.76 1.80 10.31
CA HIS A 207 1.82 2.29 11.31
C HIS A 207 2.53 2.74 12.59
N ASP A 208 2.00 3.77 13.26
CA ASP A 208 2.57 4.36 14.48
C ASP A 208 1.93 3.85 15.76
N THR A 209 1.38 2.64 15.76
CA THR A 209 0.63 2.02 16.86
C THR A 209 1.34 2.10 18.21
N TYR A 210 2.64 1.95 18.21
CA TYR A 210 3.47 1.97 19.41
C TYR A 210 4.44 3.16 19.47
N GLY A 211 4.21 4.20 18.66
CA GLY A 211 5.04 5.41 18.64
C GLY A 211 6.40 5.23 17.98
N MET A 212 6.58 4.18 17.18
CA MET A 212 7.85 3.88 16.48
C MET A 212 7.84 4.27 15.00
N GLY A 213 6.72 4.75 14.47
CA GLY A 213 6.55 5.03 13.05
C GLY A 213 7.62 5.94 12.47
N VAL A 214 7.87 7.09 13.08
CA VAL A 214 8.92 8.03 12.62
C VAL A 214 10.32 7.44 12.75
N ALA A 215 10.61 6.69 13.83
CA ALA A 215 11.90 6.02 13.99
C ALA A 215 12.10 4.93 12.93
N ASN A 216 11.05 4.20 12.58
CA ASN A 216 11.07 3.19 11.52
C ASN A 216 11.23 3.82 10.14
N VAL A 217 10.59 4.97 9.87
CA VAL A 217 10.81 5.75 8.64
C VAL A 217 12.28 6.17 8.52
N ALA A 218 12.88 6.68 9.61
CA ALA A 218 14.29 7.06 9.62
C ALA A 218 15.20 5.85 9.32
N ALA A 219 14.92 4.70 9.94
CA ALA A 219 15.68 3.47 9.72
C ALA A 219 15.56 2.97 8.26
N ALA A 220 14.35 2.98 7.69
CA ALA A 220 14.13 2.64 6.28
C ALA A 220 14.89 3.60 5.34
N TYR A 221 14.85 4.90 5.62
CA TYR A 221 15.57 5.93 4.84
C TYR A 221 17.09 5.72 4.89
N GLU A 222 17.65 5.46 6.06
CA GLU A 222 19.08 5.17 6.24
C GLU A 222 19.50 3.91 5.48
N ALA A 223 18.62 2.90 5.45
CA ALA A 223 18.82 1.67 4.68
C ALA A 223 18.57 1.82 3.16
N GLY A 224 18.30 3.03 2.67
CA GLY A 224 18.19 3.30 1.23
C GLY A 224 16.76 3.50 0.70
N CYS A 225 15.73 3.35 1.50
CA CYS A 225 14.34 3.64 1.09
C CYS A 225 14.17 5.12 0.72
N ARG A 226 13.43 5.38 -0.36
CA ARG A 226 13.17 6.74 -0.86
C ARG A 226 11.69 7.01 -1.15
N VAL A 227 10.83 6.06 -0.88
CA VAL A 227 9.38 6.21 -1.00
C VAL A 227 8.77 5.86 0.35
N ILE A 228 8.09 6.83 0.95
CA ILE A 228 7.50 6.70 2.29
C ILE A 228 6.01 6.99 2.18
N ASP A 229 5.18 6.12 2.72
CA ASP A 229 3.77 6.38 2.87
C ASP A 229 3.52 7.28 4.07
N SER A 230 2.53 8.14 3.94
CA SER A 230 2.11 9.07 4.99
C SER A 230 0.61 9.29 4.91
N ALA A 231 -0.04 9.45 6.05
CA ALA A 231 -1.45 9.77 6.14
C ALA A 231 -1.64 11.17 6.77
N ALA A 232 -2.13 12.10 5.98
CA ALA A 232 -2.43 13.46 6.46
C ALA A 232 -3.46 13.42 7.61
N GLY A 233 -3.20 14.22 8.64
CA GLY A 233 -4.05 14.27 9.82
C GLY A 233 -3.95 13.04 10.73
N GLY A 234 -3.06 12.09 10.42
CA GLY A 234 -2.94 10.85 11.17
C GLY A 234 -4.21 10.01 11.13
N ILE A 235 -4.92 9.97 10.00
CA ILE A 235 -6.12 9.14 9.83
C ILE A 235 -5.75 7.80 9.18
N GLY A 236 -6.38 6.71 9.60
CA GLY A 236 -6.15 5.39 9.04
C GLY A 236 -6.12 4.30 10.08
N GLY A 237 -5.61 3.18 9.68
CA GLY A 237 -5.50 1.95 10.47
C GLY A 237 -5.91 0.72 9.66
N CYS A 238 -5.40 -0.43 10.03
CA CYS A 238 -5.74 -1.67 9.34
C CYS A 238 -6.97 -2.32 9.98
N PRO A 239 -8.09 -2.50 9.27
CA PRO A 239 -9.30 -3.12 9.83
C PRO A 239 -9.12 -4.59 10.25
N VAL A 240 -8.12 -5.28 9.68
CA VAL A 240 -7.77 -6.67 10.02
C VAL A 240 -6.56 -6.79 10.96
N ALA A 241 -6.03 -5.68 11.44
CA ALA A 241 -5.03 -5.62 12.50
C ALA A 241 -5.58 -4.74 13.64
N PRO A 242 -6.40 -5.30 14.56
CA PRO A 242 -7.03 -4.54 15.62
C PRO A 242 -6.00 -3.77 16.45
N GLY A 243 -6.24 -2.48 16.65
CA GLY A 243 -5.34 -1.59 17.37
C GLY A 243 -4.24 -0.94 16.53
N ALA A 244 -4.12 -1.27 15.25
CA ALA A 244 -3.21 -0.56 14.36
C ALA A 244 -3.67 0.91 14.23
N SER A 245 -2.78 1.83 14.61
CA SER A 245 -3.00 3.27 14.47
C SER A 245 -2.77 3.72 13.01
N PRO A 246 -3.01 4.98 12.69
CA PRO A 246 -2.69 5.57 11.39
C PRO A 246 -1.24 5.36 10.95
N SER A 247 -1.01 5.38 9.67
CA SER A 247 0.33 5.34 9.04
C SER A 247 0.88 6.73 8.73
#